data_bf9eb4ba6374db1a0f67ceb5c7603319
#
_entry.id   bf9eb4ba6374db1a0f67ceb5c7603319
#
_cell.length_a   1.000
_cell.length_b   1.000
_cell.length_c   1.000
_cell.angle_alpha   90.00
_cell.angle_beta   90.00
_cell.angle_gamma   90.00
#
_symmetry.space_group_name_H-M   'P 1'
#
loop_
_entity.id
_entity.type
_entity.pdbx_description
1 polymer ?
#
loop_
_entity_poly.entity_id
_entity_poly.type
_entity_poly.pdbx_seq_one_letter_code
_entity_poly.pdbx_strand_id
1 'polypeptide(L)'
;MNKSKTILAILVSMAVTAGLVCLVLFTKGTSSAPKRPQSVSIPTVKTENATKKTLHDYVITNGEVESQSSIEVFPSMSGKIAAINVMLGSSVKKGDVIAKVDPSEPGTNYALSPVEAPISGSIVSSPLKIGTKVSTATAITMIGDIENLQVTASVPERYVAELKTGLKAEVYLEAYPGVVFTATVSRVSPVVDAATRTKEIILNFDKKDSRINAGMFAKVKLFISKYEGHIAIPKDAVVEQDENSYLYIVNDDNTVSKRVVKLGKSVD
;
A
#
# COMPACT_ATOMS: atom_id res chain seq x y z
N MET A 1 -50.13 -88.75 30.66
CA MET A 1 -49.96 -87.45 29.89
C MET A 1 -49.02 -87.72 28.72
N ASN A 2 -49.56 -87.71 27.53
CA ASN A 2 -49.00 -88.37 26.34
C ASN A 2 -47.68 -87.79 25.83
N LYS A 3 -46.58 -88.54 26.01
CA LYS A 3 -45.24 -88.22 25.47
C LYS A 3 -45.22 -88.03 23.94
N SER A 4 -46.17 -88.66 23.23
CA SER A 4 -46.27 -88.55 21.77
C SER A 4 -46.75 -87.18 21.25
N LYS A 5 -47.62 -86.46 22.05
CA LYS A 5 -48.13 -85.12 21.67
C LYS A 5 -47.08 -84.02 21.88
N THR A 6 -46.19 -84.20 22.86
CA THR A 6 -45.10 -83.24 23.11
C THR A 6 -43.97 -83.36 22.02
N ILE A 7 -43.70 -84.64 21.55
CA ILE A 7 -42.72 -84.82 20.49
C ILE A 7 -43.23 -84.30 19.15
N LEU A 8 -44.55 -84.43 18.89
CA LEU A 8 -45.15 -83.86 17.68
C LEU A 8 -45.14 -82.34 17.67
N ALA A 9 -45.39 -81.70 18.85
CA ALA A 9 -45.32 -80.22 18.97
C ALA A 9 -43.91 -79.69 18.77
N ILE A 10 -42.88 -80.39 19.26
CA ILE A 10 -41.46 -79.98 19.04
C ILE A 10 -41.07 -80.15 17.59
N LEU A 11 -41.47 -81.18 16.88
CA LEU A 11 -41.18 -81.41 15.45
C LEU A 11 -41.87 -80.35 14.57
N VAL A 12 -43.11 -80.01 14.86
CA VAL A 12 -43.84 -78.93 14.15
C VAL A 12 -43.19 -77.57 14.37
N SER A 13 -42.79 -77.25 15.62
CA SER A 13 -42.05 -76.05 15.93
C SER A 13 -40.73 -75.93 15.20
N MET A 14 -39.99 -77.07 15.12
CA MET A 14 -38.68 -77.09 14.43
C MET A 14 -38.82 -76.95 12.89
N ALA A 15 -39.89 -77.54 12.30
CA ALA A 15 -40.21 -77.35 10.91
C ALA A 15 -40.61 -75.91 10.54
N VAL A 16 -41.38 -75.23 11.42
CA VAL A 16 -41.77 -73.84 11.22
C VAL A 16 -40.57 -72.86 11.35
N THR A 17 -39.68 -73.11 12.32
CA THR A 17 -38.48 -72.33 12.46
C THR A 17 -37.48 -72.53 11.27
N ALA A 18 -37.32 -73.78 10.77
CA ALA A 18 -36.50 -74.04 9.62
C ALA A 18 -37.08 -73.46 8.32
N GLY A 19 -38.42 -73.42 8.19
CA GLY A 19 -39.10 -72.75 7.07
C GLY A 19 -38.93 -71.25 7.09
N LEU A 20 -38.98 -70.58 8.29
CA LEU A 20 -38.79 -69.19 8.44
C LEU A 20 -37.34 -68.77 8.17
N VAL A 21 -36.36 -69.58 8.58
CA VAL A 21 -34.93 -69.29 8.30
C VAL A 21 -34.66 -69.49 6.78
N CYS A 22 -35.25 -70.44 6.11
CA CYS A 22 -35.13 -70.57 4.70
C CYS A 22 -35.75 -69.43 3.91
N LEU A 23 -36.93 -68.95 4.36
CA LEU A 23 -37.59 -67.78 3.76
C LEU A 23 -36.74 -66.49 3.89
N VAL A 24 -36.08 -66.29 5.03
CA VAL A 24 -35.19 -65.14 5.27
C VAL A 24 -33.89 -65.26 4.42
N LEU A 25 -33.40 -66.46 4.19
CA LEU A 25 -32.22 -66.67 3.34
C LEU A 25 -32.53 -66.53 1.85
N PHE A 26 -33.74 -66.86 1.39
CA PHE A 26 -34.16 -66.61 0.04
C PHE A 26 -34.55 -65.17 -0.31
N THR A 27 -34.87 -64.33 0.66
CA THR A 27 -35.16 -62.94 0.42
C THR A 27 -33.93 -62.05 0.42
N LYS A 28 -32.74 -62.59 0.75
CA LYS A 28 -31.47 -61.93 0.42
C LYS A 28 -31.09 -62.12 -1.05
N GLY A 29 -32.04 -61.85 -1.94
CA GLY A 29 -31.78 -61.71 -3.36
C GLY A 29 -30.82 -60.55 -3.56
N THR A 30 -29.72 -60.81 -4.19
CA THR A 30 -28.71 -59.87 -4.67
C THR A 30 -29.37 -58.73 -5.41
N SER A 31 -29.69 -57.66 -4.68
CA SER A 31 -30.06 -56.38 -5.28
C SER A 31 -28.76 -55.77 -5.84
N SER A 32 -28.32 -56.25 -6.99
CA SER A 32 -27.35 -55.51 -7.80
C SER A 32 -28.06 -54.27 -8.30
N ALA A 33 -28.01 -53.19 -7.50
CA ALA A 33 -28.42 -51.90 -7.98
C ALA A 33 -27.59 -51.57 -9.23
N PRO A 34 -28.20 -51.16 -10.37
CA PRO A 34 -27.46 -50.78 -11.52
C PRO A 34 -26.53 -49.64 -11.11
N LYS A 35 -25.21 -49.83 -11.24
CA LYS A 35 -24.24 -48.74 -11.10
C LYS A 35 -24.71 -47.65 -12.05
N ARG A 36 -25.28 -46.57 -11.51
CA ARG A 36 -25.46 -45.32 -12.26
C ARG A 36 -24.11 -44.99 -12.91
N PRO A 37 -24.08 -44.73 -14.21
CA PRO A 37 -22.86 -44.22 -14.82
C PRO A 37 -22.48 -42.97 -14.04
N GLN A 38 -21.33 -42.99 -13.37
CA GLN A 38 -20.76 -41.80 -12.81
C GLN A 38 -20.55 -40.84 -13.97
N SER A 39 -21.36 -39.80 -14.05
CA SER A 39 -21.10 -38.69 -14.96
C SER A 39 -19.72 -38.18 -14.59
N VAL A 40 -18.74 -38.44 -15.42
CA VAL A 40 -17.41 -37.84 -15.31
C VAL A 40 -17.65 -36.31 -15.47
N SER A 41 -17.73 -35.65 -14.34
CA SER A 41 -17.75 -34.19 -14.35
C SER A 41 -16.40 -33.72 -14.90
N ILE A 42 -16.40 -33.27 -16.13
CA ILE A 42 -15.21 -32.67 -16.74
C ILE A 42 -15.03 -31.33 -16.06
N PRO A 43 -13.99 -31.14 -15.26
CA PRO A 43 -13.76 -29.87 -14.59
C PRO A 43 -13.45 -28.79 -15.65
N THR A 44 -14.14 -27.66 -15.56
CA THR A 44 -13.82 -26.48 -16.37
C THR A 44 -12.69 -25.70 -15.68
N VAL A 45 -11.64 -25.43 -16.40
CA VAL A 45 -10.47 -24.68 -15.91
C VAL A 45 -10.29 -23.39 -16.73
N LYS A 46 -9.86 -22.33 -16.08
CA LYS A 46 -9.42 -21.10 -16.74
C LYS A 46 -7.95 -21.26 -17.12
N THR A 47 -7.63 -21.00 -18.37
CA THR A 47 -6.26 -21.04 -18.89
C THR A 47 -5.78 -19.65 -19.26
N GLU A 48 -4.50 -19.38 -19.11
CA GLU A 48 -3.83 -18.17 -19.57
C GLU A 48 -2.51 -18.55 -20.23
N ASN A 49 -2.18 -17.87 -21.34
CA ASN A 49 -0.91 -18.08 -22.01
C ASN A 49 0.25 -17.48 -21.22
N ALA A 50 1.31 -18.26 -21.02
CA ALA A 50 2.56 -17.78 -20.49
C ALA A 50 3.22 -16.82 -21.50
N THR A 51 3.33 -15.56 -21.17
CA THR A 51 3.84 -14.51 -22.06
C THR A 51 5.03 -13.81 -21.44
N LYS A 52 5.93 -13.29 -22.30
CA LYS A 52 6.98 -12.39 -21.84
C LYS A 52 6.36 -11.06 -21.46
N LYS A 53 6.44 -10.71 -20.18
CA LYS A 53 5.97 -9.43 -19.64
C LYS A 53 7.15 -8.72 -18.95
N THR A 54 7.06 -7.41 -18.89
CA THR A 54 7.91 -6.63 -18.01
C THR A 54 7.21 -6.54 -16.65
N LEU A 55 7.88 -7.03 -15.62
CA LEU A 55 7.41 -6.92 -14.24
C LEU A 55 8.18 -5.80 -13.55
N HIS A 56 7.47 -4.99 -12.79
CA HIS A 56 8.04 -3.95 -11.96
C HIS A 56 7.88 -4.32 -10.50
N ASP A 57 9.00 -4.48 -9.81
CA ASP A 57 8.99 -4.60 -8.37
C ASP A 57 8.85 -3.23 -7.75
N TYR A 58 8.02 -3.11 -6.71
CA TYR A 58 7.73 -1.83 -6.09
C TYR A 58 7.62 -1.93 -4.57
N VAL A 59 7.85 -0.81 -3.93
CA VAL A 59 7.62 -0.61 -2.49
C VAL A 59 6.53 0.43 -2.32
N ILE A 60 5.56 0.12 -1.47
CA ILE A 60 4.57 1.10 -1.03
C ILE A 60 5.06 1.71 0.27
N THR A 61 5.13 3.03 0.31
CA THR A 61 5.49 3.78 1.50
C THR A 61 4.64 5.04 1.61
N ASN A 62 4.70 5.68 2.77
CA ASN A 62 4.02 6.93 3.04
C ASN A 62 5.02 8.08 3.03
N GLY A 63 4.53 9.24 2.72
CA GLY A 63 5.29 10.47 2.71
C GLY A 63 4.39 11.68 2.89
N GLU A 64 4.99 12.84 2.85
CA GLU A 64 4.34 14.13 2.94
C GLU A 64 4.79 15.02 1.79
N VAL A 65 3.88 15.82 1.28
CA VAL A 65 4.18 16.85 0.29
C VAL A 65 4.75 18.06 0.99
N GLU A 66 5.93 18.49 0.61
CA GLU A 66 6.62 19.62 1.19
C GLU A 66 7.00 20.66 0.11
N SER A 67 7.15 21.89 0.52
CA SER A 67 7.81 22.91 -0.30
C SER A 67 9.30 22.59 -0.41
N GLN A 68 9.88 22.70 -1.61
CA GLN A 68 11.34 22.55 -1.78
C GLN A 68 12.15 23.59 -1.03
N SER A 69 11.54 24.75 -0.76
CA SER A 69 12.15 25.85 -0.04
C SER A 69 11.11 26.52 0.84
N SER A 70 11.27 26.39 2.15
CA SER A 70 10.46 27.12 3.13
C SER A 70 11.36 27.65 4.25
N ILE A 71 11.07 28.86 4.71
CA ILE A 71 11.85 29.52 5.75
C ILE A 71 10.89 30.19 6.71
N GLU A 72 11.10 29.96 8.00
CA GLU A 72 10.48 30.72 9.06
C GLU A 72 11.10 32.14 9.13
N VAL A 73 10.27 33.15 9.34
CA VAL A 73 10.68 34.54 9.38
C VAL A 73 10.67 35.03 10.81
N PHE A 74 11.84 35.40 11.29
CA PHE A 74 12.07 35.87 12.64
C PHE A 74 12.31 37.40 12.65
N PRO A 75 11.90 38.11 13.70
CA PRO A 75 12.26 39.53 13.86
C PRO A 75 13.71 39.69 14.29
N SER A 76 14.35 40.80 13.89
CA SER A 76 15.71 41.13 14.29
C SER A 76 15.80 41.60 15.73
N MET A 77 14.69 42.05 16.33
CA MET A 77 14.60 42.57 17.68
C MET A 77 13.36 42.04 18.40
N SER A 78 13.46 41.84 19.70
CA SER A 78 12.31 41.53 20.55
C SER A 78 11.44 42.78 20.73
N GLY A 79 10.12 42.59 20.87
CA GLY A 79 9.18 43.67 21.03
C GLY A 79 7.73 43.22 20.87
N LYS A 80 6.87 44.16 20.43
CA LYS A 80 5.48 43.87 20.07
C LYS A 80 5.28 44.07 18.57
N ILE A 81 4.50 43.24 17.94
CA ILE A 81 4.11 43.44 16.53
C ILE A 81 3.24 44.71 16.46
N ALA A 82 3.77 45.73 15.77
CA ALA A 82 3.08 47.00 15.55
C ALA A 82 2.23 46.99 14.26
N ALA A 83 2.72 46.31 13.21
CA ALA A 83 2.01 46.17 11.94
C ALA A 83 2.32 44.86 11.26
N ILE A 84 1.35 44.36 10.50
CA ILE A 84 1.47 43.21 9.60
C ILE A 84 1.01 43.64 8.22
N ASN A 85 1.86 43.47 7.20
CA ASN A 85 1.61 43.92 5.83
C ASN A 85 1.19 42.81 4.91
N VAL A 86 1.15 41.55 5.40
CA VAL A 86 0.86 40.32 4.61
C VAL A 86 -0.19 39.47 5.29
N MET A 87 -0.85 38.64 4.50
CA MET A 87 -1.83 37.66 4.95
C MET A 87 -1.41 36.27 4.45
N LEU A 88 -2.01 35.24 5.00
CA LEU A 88 -1.87 33.86 4.48
C LEU A 88 -2.17 33.85 2.98
N GLY A 89 -1.30 33.23 2.18
CA GLY A 89 -1.40 33.17 0.72
C GLY A 89 -0.83 34.40 -0.02
N SER A 90 -0.42 35.48 0.67
CA SER A 90 0.21 36.61 0.01
C SER A 90 1.53 36.21 -0.66
N SER A 91 1.75 36.67 -1.89
CA SER A 91 3.05 36.55 -2.56
C SER A 91 3.97 37.67 -2.12
N VAL A 92 5.21 37.35 -1.80
CA VAL A 92 6.25 38.29 -1.35
C VAL A 92 7.53 38.11 -2.13
N LYS A 93 8.30 39.18 -2.29
CA LYS A 93 9.65 39.15 -2.85
C LYS A 93 10.67 39.29 -1.72
N LYS A 94 11.86 38.72 -1.93
CA LYS A 94 12.97 38.95 -1.00
C LYS A 94 13.20 40.44 -0.77
N GLY A 95 13.23 40.86 0.53
CA GLY A 95 13.37 42.23 0.96
C GLY A 95 12.06 43.00 1.21
N ASP A 96 10.89 42.37 0.86
CA ASP A 96 9.61 43.01 1.19
C ASP A 96 9.38 43.03 2.70
N VAL A 97 8.88 44.16 3.22
CA VAL A 97 8.58 44.32 4.64
C VAL A 97 7.25 43.63 4.96
N ILE A 98 7.32 42.52 5.66
CA ILE A 98 6.14 41.70 6.02
C ILE A 98 5.51 42.11 7.35
N ALA A 99 6.31 42.61 8.28
CA ALA A 99 5.85 43.07 9.58
C ALA A 99 6.73 44.24 10.11
N LYS A 100 6.24 44.92 11.13
CA LYS A 100 7.03 45.87 11.91
C LYS A 100 6.90 45.53 13.39
N VAL A 101 8.03 45.50 14.09
CA VAL A 101 8.10 45.21 15.52
C VAL A 101 8.48 46.51 16.25
N ASP A 102 7.75 46.85 17.30
CA ASP A 102 8.02 47.90 18.22
C ASP A 102 8.84 47.35 19.40
N PRO A 103 10.13 47.67 19.49
CA PRO A 103 10.99 47.26 20.58
C PRO A 103 10.89 48.19 21.81
N SER A 104 10.00 49.18 21.79
CA SER A 104 9.88 50.16 22.88
C SER A 104 9.42 49.52 24.19
N GLU A 105 10.06 49.92 25.28
CA GLU A 105 9.69 49.58 26.65
C GLU A 105 9.12 50.82 27.36
N PRO A 106 8.41 50.67 28.50
CA PRO A 106 7.91 51.81 29.26
C PRO A 106 9.03 52.81 29.58
N GLY A 107 8.90 54.04 29.07
CA GLY A 107 9.87 55.13 29.27
C GLY A 107 10.94 55.28 28.18
N THR A 108 10.97 54.39 27.16
CA THR A 108 11.89 54.51 26.02
C THR A 108 11.14 54.29 24.70
N ASN A 109 11.37 55.19 23.75
CA ASN A 109 10.80 55.05 22.41
C ASN A 109 11.89 54.71 21.39
N TYR A 110 11.68 53.66 20.64
CA TYR A 110 12.55 53.25 19.54
C TYR A 110 11.78 53.30 18.21
N ALA A 111 12.53 53.43 17.13
CA ALA A 111 11.95 53.29 15.80
C ALA A 111 11.46 51.84 15.58
N LEU A 112 10.37 51.71 14.85
CA LEU A 112 9.85 50.40 14.48
C LEU A 112 10.87 49.61 13.67
N SER A 113 11.18 48.39 14.09
CA SER A 113 12.09 47.50 13.39
C SER A 113 11.35 46.77 12.28
N PRO A 114 11.75 46.90 10.99
CA PRO A 114 11.14 46.15 9.90
C PRO A 114 11.55 44.67 9.96
N VAL A 115 10.63 43.82 9.63
CA VAL A 115 10.88 42.38 9.42
C VAL A 115 10.69 42.12 7.93
N GLU A 116 11.79 41.76 7.27
CA GLU A 116 11.84 41.57 5.82
C GLU A 116 11.77 40.12 5.42
N ALA A 117 11.23 39.83 4.23
CA ALA A 117 11.21 38.53 3.64
C ALA A 117 12.62 38.07 3.25
N PRO A 118 13.16 36.97 3.81
CA PRO A 118 14.50 36.47 3.46
C PRO A 118 14.57 35.82 2.09
N ILE A 119 13.44 35.32 1.59
CA ILE A 119 13.29 34.73 0.25
C ILE A 119 12.02 35.23 -0.43
N SER A 120 11.93 35.06 -1.74
CA SER A 120 10.67 35.22 -2.49
C SER A 120 9.83 33.97 -2.37
N GLY A 121 8.50 34.10 -2.30
CA GLY A 121 7.58 32.98 -2.19
C GLY A 121 6.19 33.42 -1.75
N SER A 122 5.44 32.52 -1.17
CA SER A 122 4.11 32.79 -0.61
C SER A 122 4.11 32.60 0.91
N ILE A 123 3.29 33.37 1.60
CA ILE A 123 3.05 33.19 3.04
C ILE A 123 2.26 31.90 3.25
N VAL A 124 2.89 30.88 3.85
CA VAL A 124 2.31 29.53 4.02
C VAL A 124 1.82 29.24 5.44
N SER A 125 2.13 30.13 6.40
CA SER A 125 1.53 30.07 7.74
C SER A 125 0.88 31.40 8.09
N SER A 126 -0.20 31.37 8.88
CA SER A 126 -0.87 32.59 9.32
C SER A 126 0.09 33.48 10.14
N PRO A 127 0.30 34.74 9.74
CA PRO A 127 1.13 35.66 10.53
C PRO A 127 0.58 35.85 11.94
N LEU A 128 1.47 36.05 12.89
CA LEU A 128 1.10 36.43 14.27
C LEU A 128 0.31 37.73 14.29
N LYS A 129 -0.57 37.89 15.29
CA LYS A 129 -1.45 39.05 15.37
C LYS A 129 -0.71 40.30 15.87
N ILE A 130 -1.17 41.48 15.44
CA ILE A 130 -0.72 42.77 15.96
C ILE A 130 -0.91 42.81 17.49
N GLY A 131 0.08 43.33 18.20
CA GLY A 131 0.12 43.40 19.66
C GLY A 131 0.75 42.16 20.32
N THR A 132 1.02 41.10 19.59
CA THR A 132 1.72 39.90 20.11
C THR A 132 3.16 40.30 20.49
N LYS A 133 3.61 39.87 21.67
CA LYS A 133 5.03 39.97 22.06
C LYS A 133 5.83 38.87 21.34
N VAL A 134 6.94 39.26 20.74
CA VAL A 134 7.85 38.38 20.00
C VAL A 134 9.28 38.59 20.46
N SER A 135 10.06 37.53 20.31
CA SER A 135 11.51 37.56 20.50
C SER A 135 12.21 37.18 19.18
N THR A 136 13.51 37.31 19.13
CA THR A 136 14.34 36.88 17.98
C THR A 136 14.26 35.37 17.67
N ALA A 137 13.70 34.60 18.60
CA ALA A 137 13.45 33.16 18.43
C ALA A 137 11.96 32.84 18.14
N THR A 138 11.10 33.84 17.99
CA THR A 138 9.67 33.66 17.72
C THR A 138 9.40 33.88 16.23
N ALA A 139 9.08 32.84 15.50
CA ALA A 139 8.69 32.93 14.09
C ALA A 139 7.38 33.76 13.97
N ILE A 140 7.38 34.77 13.13
CA ILE A 140 6.20 35.59 12.84
C ILE A 140 5.30 34.93 11.83
N THR A 141 5.90 34.33 10.82
CA THR A 141 5.24 33.56 9.72
C THR A 141 6.26 32.69 9.03
N MET A 142 5.82 31.87 8.06
CA MET A 142 6.68 31.09 7.19
C MET A 142 6.44 31.48 5.73
N ILE A 143 7.51 31.59 4.96
CA ILE A 143 7.48 31.81 3.51
C ILE A 143 7.89 30.50 2.86
N GLY A 144 7.11 30.01 1.90
CA GLY A 144 7.38 28.78 1.16
C GLY A 144 7.17 28.96 -0.35
N ASP A 145 7.87 28.14 -1.11
CA ASP A 145 7.65 28.01 -2.55
C ASP A 145 6.51 27.04 -2.80
N ILE A 146 5.35 27.56 -3.18
CA ILE A 146 4.16 26.75 -3.44
C ILE A 146 4.11 26.17 -4.86
N GLU A 147 5.04 26.56 -5.74
CA GLU A 147 5.10 26.06 -7.11
C GLU A 147 6.01 24.84 -7.28
N ASN A 148 7.08 24.79 -6.45
CA ASN A 148 8.05 23.70 -6.50
C ASN A 148 7.88 22.82 -5.25
N LEU A 149 7.01 21.84 -5.39
CA LEU A 149 6.70 20.88 -4.34
C LEU A 149 7.47 19.58 -4.56
N GLN A 150 7.76 18.90 -3.47
CA GLN A 150 8.42 17.61 -3.43
C GLN A 150 7.67 16.67 -2.47
N VAL A 151 7.92 15.38 -2.56
CA VAL A 151 7.44 14.40 -1.59
C VAL A 151 8.63 13.89 -0.81
N THR A 152 8.58 14.01 0.51
CA THR A 152 9.52 13.37 1.42
C THR A 152 8.89 12.07 1.91
N ALA A 153 9.56 10.93 1.67
CA ALA A 153 9.03 9.61 1.99
C ALA A 153 10.09 8.74 2.68
N SER A 154 9.63 7.86 3.58
CA SER A 154 10.49 7.00 4.41
C SER A 154 10.40 5.55 3.94
N VAL A 155 11.48 5.00 3.38
CA VAL A 155 11.54 3.64 2.83
C VAL A 155 12.22 2.70 3.83
N PRO A 156 11.61 1.52 4.14
CA PRO A 156 12.20 0.55 5.05
C PRO A 156 13.62 0.10 4.66
N GLU A 157 14.48 -0.11 5.66
CA GLU A 157 15.91 -0.44 5.50
C GLU A 157 16.16 -1.65 4.59
N ARG A 158 15.28 -2.65 4.60
CA ARG A 158 15.39 -3.85 3.74
C ARG A 158 15.45 -3.57 2.24
N TYR A 159 15.04 -2.37 1.80
CA TYR A 159 15.05 -1.96 0.39
C TYR A 159 16.17 -0.99 0.05
N VAL A 160 17.06 -0.69 1.02
CA VAL A 160 18.10 0.36 0.86
C VAL A 160 19.07 0.05 -0.29
N ALA A 161 19.34 -1.22 -0.57
CA ALA A 161 20.24 -1.63 -1.65
C ALA A 161 19.71 -1.26 -3.05
N GLU A 162 18.40 -1.17 -3.22
CA GLU A 162 17.75 -0.83 -4.48
C GLU A 162 17.52 0.68 -4.65
N LEU A 163 17.67 1.47 -3.55
CA LEU A 163 17.39 2.91 -3.60
C LEU A 163 18.48 3.68 -4.34
N LYS A 164 18.07 4.40 -5.37
CA LYS A 164 18.93 5.30 -6.15
C LYS A 164 18.14 6.47 -6.71
N THR A 165 18.83 7.53 -7.06
CA THR A 165 18.24 8.65 -7.79
C THR A 165 17.76 8.21 -9.16
N GLY A 166 16.69 8.84 -9.66
CA GLY A 166 16.09 8.52 -10.96
C GLY A 166 15.05 7.41 -10.95
N LEU A 167 14.82 6.73 -9.82
CA LEU A 167 13.70 5.78 -9.71
C LEU A 167 12.37 6.51 -9.90
N LYS A 168 11.46 5.88 -10.63
CA LYS A 168 10.11 6.39 -10.88
C LYS A 168 9.16 5.95 -9.78
N ALA A 169 8.18 6.81 -9.49
CA ALA A 169 7.15 6.53 -8.51
C ALA A 169 5.79 7.06 -8.97
N GLU A 170 4.75 6.40 -8.51
CA GLU A 170 3.37 6.86 -8.52
C GLU A 170 3.03 7.40 -7.13
N VAL A 171 2.52 8.62 -7.10
CA VAL A 171 2.10 9.29 -5.87
C VAL A 171 0.59 9.42 -5.86
N TYR A 172 -0.03 8.96 -4.81
CA TYR A 172 -1.47 9.01 -4.56
C TYR A 172 -1.72 9.95 -3.38
N LEU A 173 -2.51 10.99 -3.62
CA LEU A 173 -2.90 11.96 -2.59
C LEU A 173 -4.32 11.65 -2.11
N GLU A 174 -4.54 11.58 -0.80
CA GLU A 174 -5.87 11.28 -0.25
C GLU A 174 -6.93 12.31 -0.66
N ALA A 175 -6.51 13.56 -0.85
CA ALA A 175 -7.41 14.63 -1.31
C ALA A 175 -7.97 14.40 -2.73
N TYR A 176 -7.34 13.55 -3.55
CA TYR A 176 -7.72 13.30 -4.94
C TYR A 176 -7.79 11.81 -5.26
N PRO A 177 -8.79 11.09 -4.76
CA PRO A 177 -8.93 9.65 -4.99
C PRO A 177 -9.00 9.31 -6.48
N GLY A 178 -8.23 8.30 -6.91
CA GLY A 178 -8.19 7.85 -8.30
C GLY A 178 -7.30 8.68 -9.24
N VAL A 179 -6.68 9.75 -8.75
CA VAL A 179 -5.68 10.51 -9.51
C VAL A 179 -4.28 10.03 -9.15
N VAL A 180 -3.48 9.73 -10.18
CA VAL A 180 -2.09 9.32 -10.03
C VAL A 180 -1.19 10.45 -10.47
N PHE A 181 -0.29 10.87 -9.59
CA PHE A 181 0.77 11.83 -9.89
C PHE A 181 2.08 11.08 -10.08
N THR A 182 2.81 11.39 -11.13
CA THR A 182 4.13 10.78 -11.35
C THR A 182 5.22 11.61 -10.72
N ALA A 183 6.19 10.92 -10.11
CA ALA A 183 7.33 11.57 -9.48
C ALA A 183 8.60 10.76 -9.71
N THR A 184 9.74 11.41 -9.56
CA THR A 184 11.07 10.81 -9.72
C THR A 184 11.91 11.08 -8.49
N VAL A 185 12.60 10.06 -7.97
CA VAL A 185 13.54 10.21 -6.85
C VAL A 185 14.67 11.15 -7.25
N SER A 186 14.72 12.30 -6.61
CA SER A 186 15.75 13.33 -6.83
C SER A 186 16.93 13.18 -5.86
N ARG A 187 16.65 12.75 -4.63
CA ARG A 187 17.66 12.56 -3.58
C ARG A 187 17.35 11.34 -2.73
N VAL A 188 18.40 10.68 -2.26
CA VAL A 188 18.33 9.58 -1.29
C VAL A 188 19.21 9.97 -0.11
N SER A 189 18.69 9.98 1.09
CA SER A 189 19.47 10.30 2.30
C SER A 189 20.69 9.38 2.40
N PRO A 190 21.87 9.87 2.75
CA PRO A 190 23.03 9.00 3.01
C PRO A 190 22.90 8.22 4.32
N VAL A 191 22.00 8.63 5.22
CA VAL A 191 21.84 8.08 6.57
C VAL A 191 20.53 7.31 6.67
N VAL A 192 20.52 6.24 7.45
CA VAL A 192 19.32 5.50 7.88
C VAL A 192 18.93 6.02 9.26
N ASP A 193 17.68 6.35 9.44
CA ASP A 193 17.13 6.67 10.76
C ASP A 193 17.04 5.39 11.60
N ALA A 194 17.84 5.33 12.66
CA ALA A 194 17.92 4.19 13.53
C ALA A 194 16.66 3.96 14.39
N ALA A 195 15.89 5.01 14.66
CA ALA A 195 14.66 4.91 15.46
C ALA A 195 13.53 4.25 14.68
N THR A 196 13.36 4.66 13.40
CA THR A 196 12.31 4.17 12.52
C THR A 196 12.76 3.01 11.62
N ARG A 197 14.07 2.78 11.50
CA ARG A 197 14.70 1.85 10.55
C ARG A 197 14.29 2.11 9.12
N THR A 198 14.23 3.37 8.76
CA THR A 198 13.89 3.81 7.42
C THR A 198 14.98 4.70 6.83
N LYS A 199 15.00 4.79 5.52
CA LYS A 199 15.84 5.72 4.77
C LYS A 199 14.95 6.71 4.05
N GLU A 200 15.21 7.99 4.26
CA GLU A 200 14.48 9.07 3.62
C GLU A 200 14.85 9.19 2.16
N ILE A 201 13.85 9.39 1.32
CA ILE A 201 13.98 9.75 -0.08
C ILE A 201 13.16 10.98 -0.38
N ILE A 202 13.65 11.78 -1.31
CA ILE A 202 12.94 12.94 -1.80
C ILE A 202 12.61 12.73 -3.27
N LEU A 203 11.34 12.93 -3.60
CA LEU A 203 10.82 12.78 -4.96
C LEU A 203 10.33 14.14 -5.47
N ASN A 204 10.70 14.49 -6.68
CA ASN A 204 10.14 15.64 -7.36
C ASN A 204 9.00 15.18 -8.27
N PHE A 205 7.90 15.91 -8.29
CA PHE A 205 6.83 15.66 -9.24
C PHE A 205 7.33 15.89 -10.68
N ASP A 206 7.01 14.98 -11.59
CA ASP A 206 7.41 15.10 -12.99
C ASP A 206 6.64 16.22 -13.72
N LYS A 207 5.47 16.58 -13.20
CA LYS A 207 4.62 17.67 -13.72
C LYS A 207 4.10 18.52 -12.56
N LYS A 208 4.13 19.84 -12.76
CA LYS A 208 3.46 20.78 -11.84
C LYS A 208 1.96 20.62 -11.94
N ASP A 209 1.29 20.62 -10.82
CA ASP A 209 -0.17 20.54 -10.74
C ASP A 209 -0.66 21.42 -9.58
N SER A 210 -1.50 22.38 -9.87
CA SER A 210 -2.02 23.33 -8.87
C SER A 210 -2.91 22.73 -7.79
N ARG A 211 -3.32 21.48 -7.97
CA ARG A 211 -4.08 20.72 -6.97
C ARG A 211 -3.21 20.22 -5.81
N ILE A 212 -1.90 20.11 -6.04
CA ILE A 212 -0.96 19.63 -5.03
C ILE A 212 -0.63 20.79 -4.09
N ASN A 213 -0.74 20.55 -2.79
CA ASN A 213 -0.41 21.53 -1.76
C ASN A 213 0.56 20.91 -0.74
N ALA A 214 1.45 21.72 -0.19
CA ALA A 214 2.30 21.31 0.92
C ALA A 214 1.44 20.90 2.13
N GLY A 215 1.91 19.91 2.90
CA GLY A 215 1.20 19.32 4.03
C GLY A 215 0.23 18.18 3.63
N MET A 216 0.07 17.88 2.33
CA MET A 216 -0.74 16.74 1.91
C MET A 216 -0.03 15.42 2.21
N PHE A 217 -0.79 14.47 2.75
CA PHE A 217 -0.33 13.10 2.91
C PHE A 217 -0.26 12.39 1.56
N ALA A 218 0.87 11.72 1.30
CA ALA A 218 1.16 11.05 0.05
C ALA A 218 1.44 9.56 0.27
N LYS A 219 0.71 8.70 -0.42
CA LYS A 219 1.05 7.29 -0.56
C LYS A 219 1.92 7.14 -1.82
N VAL A 220 3.13 6.64 -1.64
CA VAL A 220 4.13 6.52 -2.71
C VAL A 220 4.32 5.05 -3.08
N LYS A 221 4.09 4.72 -4.36
CA LYS A 221 4.43 3.43 -4.96
C LYS A 221 5.73 3.62 -5.75
N LEU A 222 6.84 3.26 -5.13
CA LEU A 222 8.19 3.42 -5.68
C LEU A 222 8.59 2.17 -6.46
N PHE A 223 8.91 2.30 -7.73
CA PHE A 223 9.42 1.21 -8.58
C PHE A 223 10.92 1.04 -8.35
N ILE A 224 11.32 -0.08 -7.73
CA ILE A 224 12.71 -0.32 -7.33
C ILE A 224 13.49 -1.18 -8.33
N SER A 225 12.81 -2.10 -9.01
CA SER A 225 13.44 -3.00 -9.97
C SER A 225 12.52 -3.28 -11.15
N LYS A 226 13.13 -3.58 -12.30
CA LYS A 226 12.44 -3.92 -13.54
C LYS A 226 12.98 -5.26 -14.05
N TYR A 227 12.07 -6.20 -14.28
CA TYR A 227 12.40 -7.52 -14.83
C TYR A 227 11.86 -7.59 -16.26
N GLU A 228 12.74 -7.49 -17.24
CA GLU A 228 12.37 -7.49 -18.66
C GLU A 228 12.60 -8.86 -19.30
N GLY A 229 11.69 -9.22 -20.20
CA GLY A 229 11.87 -10.40 -21.06
C GLY A 229 11.70 -11.75 -20.39
N HIS A 230 11.30 -11.77 -19.12
CA HIS A 230 11.00 -13.01 -18.40
C HIS A 230 9.56 -13.46 -18.66
N ILE A 231 9.36 -14.79 -18.68
CA ILE A 231 8.03 -15.39 -18.79
C ILE A 231 7.32 -15.12 -17.45
N ALA A 232 6.19 -14.44 -17.53
CA ALA A 232 5.32 -14.20 -16.39
C ALA A 232 4.07 -15.09 -16.47
N ILE A 233 3.67 -15.61 -15.33
CA ILE A 233 2.49 -16.42 -15.14
C ILE A 233 1.69 -15.90 -13.94
N PRO A 234 0.37 -16.08 -13.89
CA PRO A 234 -0.40 -15.76 -12.71
C PRO A 234 0.06 -16.59 -11.51
N LYS A 235 0.09 -15.98 -10.33
CA LYS A 235 0.45 -16.65 -9.08
C LYS A 235 -0.49 -17.84 -8.78
N ASP A 236 -1.77 -17.66 -9.07
CA ASP A 236 -2.81 -18.70 -8.87
C ASP A 236 -2.63 -19.94 -9.75
N ALA A 237 -1.82 -19.86 -10.81
CA ALA A 237 -1.50 -21.00 -11.64
C ALA A 237 -0.40 -21.91 -11.05
N VAL A 238 0.31 -21.44 -10.02
CA VAL A 238 1.41 -22.16 -9.39
C VAL A 238 0.87 -23.05 -8.28
N VAL A 239 1.19 -24.32 -8.34
CA VAL A 239 0.90 -25.31 -7.28
C VAL A 239 2.20 -25.68 -6.59
N GLU A 240 2.28 -25.45 -5.29
CA GLU A 240 3.43 -25.85 -4.45
C GLU A 240 3.10 -27.15 -3.74
N GLN A 241 3.93 -28.16 -3.93
CA GLN A 241 3.80 -29.47 -3.30
C GLN A 241 5.19 -30.09 -3.12
N ASP A 242 5.48 -30.64 -1.91
CA ASP A 242 6.70 -31.38 -1.59
C ASP A 242 7.98 -30.63 -2.01
N GLU A 243 8.09 -29.33 -1.62
CA GLU A 243 9.21 -28.44 -1.93
C GLU A 243 9.41 -28.11 -3.43
N ASN A 244 8.51 -28.56 -4.29
CA ASN A 244 8.56 -28.27 -5.73
C ASN A 244 7.39 -27.40 -6.15
N SER A 245 7.64 -26.55 -7.13
CA SER A 245 6.60 -25.74 -7.78
C SER A 245 6.24 -26.35 -9.13
N TYR A 246 4.96 -26.44 -9.40
CA TYR A 246 4.41 -27.06 -10.60
C TYR A 246 3.44 -26.14 -11.30
N LEU A 247 3.35 -26.32 -12.61
CA LEU A 247 2.26 -25.81 -13.45
C LEU A 247 1.52 -26.95 -14.11
N TYR A 248 0.24 -26.75 -14.31
CA TYR A 248 -0.58 -27.62 -15.17
C TYR A 248 -0.71 -26.94 -16.53
N ILE A 249 -0.27 -27.63 -17.57
CA ILE A 249 -0.32 -27.15 -18.95
C ILE A 249 -1.42 -27.92 -19.66
N VAL A 250 -2.37 -27.19 -20.25
CA VAL A 250 -3.40 -27.79 -21.12
C VAL A 250 -2.80 -27.94 -22.50
N ASN A 251 -2.78 -29.17 -23.00
CA ASN A 251 -2.29 -29.52 -24.32
C ASN A 251 -3.41 -29.34 -25.38
N ASP A 252 -3.05 -29.36 -26.65
CA ASP A 252 -4.00 -29.19 -27.78
C ASP A 252 -5.09 -30.24 -27.83
N ASP A 253 -4.83 -31.43 -27.26
CA ASP A 253 -5.77 -32.58 -27.15
C ASP A 253 -6.69 -32.49 -25.93
N ASN A 254 -6.73 -31.35 -25.23
CA ASN A 254 -7.44 -31.12 -23.97
C ASN A 254 -6.98 -32.01 -22.80
N THR A 255 -5.83 -32.64 -22.90
CA THR A 255 -5.19 -33.30 -21.77
C THR A 255 -4.38 -32.30 -20.95
N VAL A 256 -4.08 -32.63 -19.68
CA VAL A 256 -3.32 -31.78 -18.79
C VAL A 256 -2.01 -32.45 -18.41
N SER A 257 -0.89 -31.77 -18.62
CA SER A 257 0.42 -32.23 -18.21
C SER A 257 0.95 -31.41 -17.02
N LYS A 258 1.47 -32.10 -15.99
CA LYS A 258 2.13 -31.48 -14.84
C LYS A 258 3.59 -31.20 -15.18
N ARG A 259 4.05 -29.98 -15.03
CA ARG A 259 5.43 -29.57 -15.30
C ARG A 259 6.05 -28.93 -14.07
N VAL A 260 7.22 -29.43 -13.67
CA VAL A 260 8.04 -28.79 -12.64
C VAL A 260 8.63 -27.49 -13.18
N VAL A 261 8.56 -26.43 -12.42
CA VAL A 261 9.11 -25.12 -12.78
C VAL A 261 9.97 -24.55 -11.65
N LYS A 262 10.97 -23.78 -12.04
CA LYS A 262 11.74 -22.98 -11.09
C LYS A 262 11.17 -21.56 -11.11
N LEU A 263 10.61 -21.15 -9.99
CA LEU A 263 10.06 -19.80 -9.85
C LEU A 263 11.18 -18.78 -9.70
N GLY A 264 10.97 -17.64 -10.31
CA GLY A 264 11.74 -16.43 -10.08
C GLY A 264 11.10 -15.59 -8.98
N LYS A 265 11.18 -14.27 -9.11
CA LYS A 265 10.59 -13.33 -8.15
C LYS A 265 9.08 -13.19 -8.40
N SER A 266 8.30 -13.19 -7.31
CA SER A 266 6.90 -12.82 -7.34
C SER A 266 6.78 -11.31 -7.12
N VAL A 267 5.98 -10.66 -7.93
CA VAL A 267 5.65 -9.24 -7.85
C VAL A 267 4.14 -9.15 -7.70
N ASP A 268 3.67 -8.51 -6.62
CA ASP A 268 2.25 -8.39 -6.31
C ASP A 268 1.59 -7.23 -7.09
#